data_89af612435e9f2bebca9205258a7e4d0
#
_entry.id   89af612435e9f2bebca9205258a7e4d0
#
_cell.length_a   1.000
_cell.length_b   1.000
_cell.length_c   1.000
_cell.angle_alpha   90.00
_cell.angle_beta   90.00
_cell.angle_gamma   90.00
#
_symmetry.space_group_name_H-M   'P 1'
#
loop_
_entity.id
_entity.type
_entity.pdbx_description
1 polymer ?
#
loop_
_entity_poly.entity_id
_entity_poly.type
_entity_poly.pdbx_seq_one_letter_code
_entity_poly.pdbx_strand_id
1 'polypeptide(L)'
;MRRSTKLQRLLVFGLIGPIVGLNVWLLTQVYRYFEHLITLLAIAAILAFLLNYSVRFFERARMTRTQAVTVVLLATFTLLVILGVTLVPLLIEQATQLLERIPAWLEASRNNLQSLDSWAKARNLPLDLQGITGRISGQIESQLQTLAAQALSFALGTVSGLIDGTLVLVLAFYMLLYGDRLWNGLIQFLPPHIGIPLGISLRLNFQNFFISQLLLAVFMTAVLIPIFLVLKVPFALLFALVIGIAELIPFIGATLGIGLVTLLLLLQDVGLAAWVGVSATIMQQVRDNVLAPRMMGSFTGLNPIVILIALLVGLQVAGFLGVVVAVPIAGTIKGTLDAMYGTKQTAGVATEIVPRNL
;
A
#
# COMPACT_ATOMS: atom_id res chain seq x y z
N MET A 1 -27.95 13.95 50.93
CA MET A 1 -27.07 12.97 50.23
C MET A 1 -26.99 13.07 48.72
N ARG A 2 -27.59 14.04 48.00
CA ARG A 2 -27.59 14.13 46.51
C ARG A 2 -26.48 15.05 45.87
N ARG A 3 -25.63 15.74 46.66
CA ARG A 3 -24.58 16.58 46.14
C ARG A 3 -23.26 15.87 45.83
N SER A 4 -23.00 14.70 46.43
CA SER A 4 -21.78 13.92 46.23
C SER A 4 -21.71 13.28 44.83
N THR A 5 -22.84 12.94 44.24
CA THR A 5 -22.90 12.28 42.92
C THR A 5 -22.56 13.22 41.75
N LYS A 6 -22.83 14.51 41.81
CA LYS A 6 -22.47 15.47 40.76
C LYS A 6 -20.97 15.79 40.76
N LEU A 7 -20.37 15.96 41.95
CA LEU A 7 -18.95 16.21 42.12
C LEU A 7 -18.14 14.97 41.69
N GLN A 8 -18.56 13.79 42.03
CA GLN A 8 -17.94 12.53 41.58
C GLN A 8 -18.01 12.35 40.06
N ARG A 9 -19.13 12.68 39.42
CA ARG A 9 -19.26 12.64 37.96
C ARG A 9 -18.34 13.68 37.31
N LEU A 10 -18.25 14.90 37.80
CA LEU A 10 -17.34 15.94 37.28
C LEU A 10 -15.87 15.54 37.42
N LEU A 11 -15.49 14.94 38.56
CA LEU A 11 -14.14 14.43 38.78
C LEU A 11 -13.83 13.24 37.86
N VAL A 12 -14.77 12.31 37.68
CA VAL A 12 -14.61 11.18 36.76
C VAL A 12 -14.48 11.67 35.31
N PHE A 13 -15.32 12.60 34.85
CA PHE A 13 -15.20 13.16 33.51
C PHE A 13 -13.92 13.99 33.34
N GLY A 14 -13.50 14.73 34.37
CA GLY A 14 -12.26 15.53 34.34
C GLY A 14 -10.98 14.66 34.33
N LEU A 15 -11.02 13.46 34.96
CA LEU A 15 -9.89 12.53 35.00
C LEU A 15 -9.85 11.56 33.79
N ILE A 16 -10.97 11.29 33.14
CA ILE A 16 -11.02 10.40 31.97
C ILE A 16 -10.10 10.94 30.86
N GLY A 17 -10.17 12.23 30.56
CA GLY A 17 -9.35 12.84 29.50
C GLY A 17 -7.84 12.60 29.70
N PRO A 18 -7.25 13.04 30.82
CA PRO A 18 -5.83 12.82 31.13
C PRO A 18 -5.45 11.32 31.19
N ILE A 19 -6.29 10.47 31.78
CA ILE A 19 -6.03 9.02 31.86
C ILE A 19 -6.01 8.40 30.46
N VAL A 20 -7.00 8.72 29.62
CA VAL A 20 -7.03 8.25 28.23
C VAL A 20 -5.81 8.78 27.46
N GLY A 21 -5.49 10.07 27.61
CA GLY A 21 -4.30 10.67 26.99
C GLY A 21 -3.01 9.98 27.42
N LEU A 22 -2.84 9.72 28.73
CA LEU A 22 -1.69 9.00 29.26
C LEU A 22 -1.60 7.56 28.71
N ASN A 23 -2.72 6.82 28.66
CA ASN A 23 -2.75 5.47 28.10
C ASN A 23 -2.43 5.46 26.62
N VAL A 24 -2.97 6.39 25.84
CA VAL A 24 -2.65 6.54 24.40
C VAL A 24 -1.15 6.85 24.22
N TRP A 25 -0.61 7.76 25.04
CA TRP A 25 0.81 8.09 25.00
C TRP A 25 1.69 6.89 25.35
N LEU A 26 1.38 6.14 26.42
CA LEU A 26 2.10 4.91 26.79
C LEU A 26 2.03 3.86 25.69
N LEU A 27 0.84 3.62 25.12
CA LEU A 27 0.68 2.69 23.98
C LEU A 27 1.50 3.11 22.77
N THR A 28 1.57 4.41 22.48
CA THR A 28 2.40 4.94 21.40
C THR A 28 3.88 4.71 21.68
N GLN A 29 4.36 4.85 22.91
CA GLN A 29 5.76 4.58 23.27
C GLN A 29 6.09 3.08 23.16
N VAL A 30 5.20 2.22 23.64
CA VAL A 30 5.35 0.76 23.48
C VAL A 30 5.35 0.38 22.00
N TYR A 31 4.42 0.94 21.20
CA TYR A 31 4.40 0.73 19.76
C TYR A 31 5.72 1.14 19.10
N ARG A 32 6.24 2.34 19.37
CA ARG A 32 7.51 2.83 18.81
C ARG A 32 8.70 1.94 19.18
N TYR A 33 8.72 1.42 20.40
CA TYR A 33 9.78 0.52 20.84
C TYR A 33 9.78 -0.80 20.05
N PHE A 34 8.58 -1.31 19.73
CA PHE A 34 8.42 -2.56 18.98
C PHE A 34 8.11 -2.36 17.49
N GLU A 35 8.17 -1.13 16.97
CA GLU A 35 7.77 -0.78 15.61
C GLU A 35 8.44 -1.66 14.56
N HIS A 36 9.76 -1.85 14.67
CA HIS A 36 10.52 -2.70 13.75
C HIS A 36 10.04 -4.16 13.79
N LEU A 37 9.86 -4.73 14.98
CA LEU A 37 9.36 -6.09 15.15
C LEU A 37 7.94 -6.25 14.62
N ILE A 38 7.07 -5.29 14.92
CA ILE A 38 5.68 -5.29 14.43
C ILE A 38 5.66 -5.22 12.90
N THR A 39 6.52 -4.41 12.31
CA THR A 39 6.69 -4.28 10.86
C THR A 39 7.12 -5.61 10.23
N LEU A 40 8.14 -6.28 10.78
CA LEU A 40 8.59 -7.59 10.31
C LEU A 40 7.49 -8.65 10.42
N LEU A 41 6.77 -8.68 11.55
CA LEU A 41 5.65 -9.60 11.76
C LEU A 41 4.52 -9.35 10.76
N ALA A 42 4.19 -8.08 10.50
CA ALA A 42 3.14 -7.72 9.54
C ALA A 42 3.53 -8.10 8.11
N ILE A 43 4.76 -7.82 7.69
CA ILE A 43 5.28 -8.23 6.36
C ILE A 43 5.28 -9.76 6.24
N ALA A 44 5.74 -10.47 7.27
CA ALA A 44 5.72 -11.93 7.30
C ALA A 44 4.30 -12.50 7.23
N ALA A 45 3.33 -11.88 7.91
CA ALA A 45 1.93 -12.27 7.85
C ALA A 45 1.35 -12.05 6.44
N ILE A 46 1.61 -10.90 5.81
CA ILE A 46 1.20 -10.61 4.44
C ILE A 46 1.79 -11.66 3.49
N LEU A 47 3.09 -11.92 3.60
CA LEU A 47 3.77 -12.92 2.78
C LEU A 47 3.17 -14.33 3.01
N ALA A 48 2.93 -14.71 4.26
CA ALA A 48 2.28 -15.98 4.58
C ALA A 48 0.85 -16.07 3.99
N PHE A 49 0.06 -14.99 4.03
CA PHE A 49 -1.25 -14.96 3.39
C PHE A 49 -1.17 -15.15 1.87
N LEU A 50 -0.23 -14.48 1.20
CA LEU A 50 0.00 -14.61 -0.24
C LEU A 50 0.43 -16.04 -0.60
N LEU A 51 1.43 -16.57 0.09
CA LEU A 51 1.99 -17.89 -0.18
C LEU A 51 1.04 -19.04 0.19
N ASN A 52 0.13 -18.83 1.11
CA ASN A 52 -0.84 -19.85 1.53
C ASN A 52 -1.72 -20.35 0.36
N TYR A 53 -1.95 -19.50 -0.67
CA TYR A 53 -2.64 -19.93 -1.88
C TYR A 53 -1.84 -20.99 -2.64
N SER A 54 -0.53 -20.75 -2.82
CA SER A 54 0.38 -21.71 -3.47
C SER A 54 0.56 -22.98 -2.63
N VAL A 55 0.67 -22.83 -1.31
CA VAL A 55 0.74 -23.99 -0.39
C VAL A 55 -0.49 -24.89 -0.54
N ARG A 56 -1.69 -24.31 -0.53
CA ARG A 56 -2.94 -25.08 -0.73
C ARG A 56 -3.03 -25.77 -2.10
N PHE A 57 -2.43 -25.19 -3.12
CA PHE A 57 -2.34 -25.83 -4.44
C PHE A 57 -1.52 -27.12 -4.36
N PHE A 58 -0.35 -27.11 -3.71
CA PHE A 58 0.49 -28.30 -3.51
C PHE A 58 -0.13 -29.31 -2.52
N GLU A 59 -0.86 -28.86 -1.49
CA GLU A 59 -1.63 -29.76 -0.61
C GLU A 59 -2.69 -30.54 -1.40
N ARG A 60 -3.36 -29.91 -2.38
CA ARG A 60 -4.31 -30.61 -3.29
C ARG A 60 -3.62 -31.64 -4.18
N ALA A 61 -2.34 -31.48 -4.47
CA ALA A 61 -1.49 -32.44 -5.17
C ALA A 61 -0.96 -33.58 -4.28
N ARG A 62 -1.59 -33.81 -3.10
CA ARG A 62 -1.28 -34.87 -2.12
C ARG A 62 0.05 -34.67 -1.34
N MET A 63 0.61 -33.47 -1.32
CA MET A 63 1.75 -33.16 -0.45
C MET A 63 1.28 -32.88 1.00
N THR A 64 2.11 -33.29 1.97
CA THR A 64 1.86 -32.86 3.37
C THR A 64 2.07 -31.35 3.51
N ARG A 65 1.39 -30.72 4.48
CA ARG A 65 1.49 -29.28 4.71
C ARG A 65 2.93 -28.81 4.85
N THR A 66 3.75 -29.54 5.62
CA THR A 66 5.16 -29.21 5.81
C THR A 66 5.94 -29.25 4.50
N GLN A 67 5.74 -30.27 3.68
CA GLN A 67 6.39 -30.39 2.37
C GLN A 67 5.95 -29.25 1.43
N ALA A 68 4.66 -28.99 1.35
CA ALA A 68 4.12 -27.91 0.53
C ALA A 68 4.69 -26.54 0.94
N VAL A 69 4.72 -26.24 2.25
CA VAL A 69 5.30 -25.00 2.79
C VAL A 69 6.78 -24.89 2.46
N THR A 70 7.54 -25.96 2.66
CA THR A 70 8.99 -25.98 2.35
C THR A 70 9.26 -25.74 0.88
N VAL A 71 8.55 -26.42 -0.03
CA VAL A 71 8.71 -26.22 -1.47
C VAL A 71 8.33 -24.79 -1.91
N VAL A 72 7.21 -24.28 -1.43
CA VAL A 72 6.76 -22.92 -1.78
C VAL A 72 7.74 -21.87 -1.27
N LEU A 73 8.25 -22.03 -0.06
CA LEU A 73 9.24 -21.09 0.49
C LEU A 73 10.58 -21.16 -0.22
N LEU A 74 11.08 -22.36 -0.54
CA LEU A 74 12.30 -22.50 -1.33
C LEU A 74 12.13 -21.86 -2.71
N ALA A 75 11.01 -22.12 -3.38
CA ALA A 75 10.70 -21.50 -4.67
C ALA A 75 10.63 -19.96 -4.55
N THR A 76 9.96 -19.44 -3.51
CA THR A 76 9.87 -18.00 -3.23
C THR A 76 11.25 -17.41 -2.95
N PHE A 77 12.04 -18.06 -2.10
CA PHE A 77 13.40 -17.61 -1.80
C PHE A 77 14.27 -17.57 -3.06
N THR A 78 14.24 -18.66 -3.86
CA THR A 78 14.98 -18.72 -5.14
C THR A 78 14.54 -17.60 -6.07
N LEU A 79 13.23 -17.37 -6.21
CA LEU A 79 12.68 -16.27 -7.02
C LEU A 79 13.17 -14.91 -6.53
N LEU A 80 13.12 -14.66 -5.21
CA LEU A 80 13.59 -13.40 -4.62
C LEU A 80 15.08 -13.20 -4.82
N VAL A 81 15.89 -14.26 -4.72
CA VAL A 81 17.34 -14.20 -4.98
C VAL A 81 17.59 -13.87 -6.47
N ILE A 82 16.91 -14.56 -7.39
CA ILE A 82 17.05 -14.28 -8.82
C ILE A 82 16.67 -12.82 -9.13
N LEU A 83 15.51 -12.36 -8.65
CA LEU A 83 15.07 -10.98 -8.84
C LEU A 83 16.03 -9.99 -8.17
N GLY A 84 16.52 -10.29 -6.97
CA GLY A 84 17.48 -9.45 -6.26
C GLY A 84 18.80 -9.30 -7.02
N VAL A 85 19.36 -10.39 -7.52
CA VAL A 85 20.66 -10.37 -8.23
C VAL A 85 20.53 -9.76 -9.63
N THR A 86 19.40 -9.93 -10.30
CA THR A 86 19.24 -9.46 -11.68
C THR A 86 18.60 -8.07 -11.77
N LEU A 87 17.53 -7.83 -11.01
CA LEU A 87 16.72 -6.63 -11.12
C LEU A 87 17.27 -5.47 -10.29
N VAL A 88 17.72 -5.73 -9.06
CA VAL A 88 18.18 -4.66 -8.15
C VAL A 88 19.38 -3.89 -8.72
N PRO A 89 20.47 -4.53 -9.22
CA PRO A 89 21.58 -3.79 -9.83
C PRO A 89 21.15 -2.93 -11.02
N LEU A 90 20.27 -3.48 -11.89
CA LEU A 90 19.76 -2.78 -13.04
C LEU A 90 18.93 -1.54 -12.64
N LEU A 91 18.11 -1.67 -11.60
CA LEU A 91 17.32 -0.55 -11.08
C LEU A 91 18.19 0.53 -10.43
N ILE A 92 19.23 0.13 -9.69
CA ILE A 92 20.20 1.05 -9.10
C ILE A 92 20.92 1.82 -10.21
N GLU A 93 21.38 1.11 -11.24
CA GLU A 93 22.02 1.73 -12.40
C GLU A 93 21.08 2.73 -13.10
N GLN A 94 19.85 2.33 -13.42
CA GLN A 94 18.87 3.23 -14.04
C GLN A 94 18.52 4.42 -13.16
N ALA A 95 18.38 4.22 -11.84
CA ALA A 95 18.11 5.29 -10.89
C ALA A 95 19.30 6.28 -10.81
N THR A 96 20.53 5.79 -10.76
CA THR A 96 21.74 6.64 -10.76
C THR A 96 21.84 7.45 -12.05
N GLN A 97 21.68 6.80 -13.19
CA GLN A 97 21.69 7.49 -14.50
C GLN A 97 20.56 8.52 -14.62
N LEU A 98 19.39 8.24 -14.08
CA LEU A 98 18.28 9.20 -14.02
C LEU A 98 18.69 10.44 -13.21
N LEU A 99 19.25 10.23 -12.00
CA LEU A 99 19.68 11.32 -11.13
C LEU A 99 20.75 12.20 -11.78
N GLU A 100 21.70 11.60 -12.53
CA GLU A 100 22.73 12.32 -13.27
C GLU A 100 22.17 13.15 -14.44
N ARG A 101 21.05 12.69 -15.05
CA ARG A 101 20.44 13.40 -16.18
C ARG A 101 19.48 14.53 -15.79
N ILE A 102 18.95 14.51 -14.57
CA ILE A 102 17.99 15.51 -14.11
C ILE A 102 18.51 16.95 -14.19
N PRO A 103 19.75 17.29 -13.79
CA PRO A 103 20.26 18.65 -13.96
C PRO A 103 20.21 19.14 -15.42
N ALA A 104 20.62 18.29 -16.36
CA ALA A 104 20.56 18.61 -17.79
C ALA A 104 19.10 18.78 -18.28
N TRP A 105 18.16 17.98 -17.79
CA TRP A 105 16.74 18.12 -18.12
C TRP A 105 16.13 19.41 -17.55
N LEU A 106 16.55 19.80 -16.34
CA LEU A 106 16.13 21.09 -15.74
C LEU A 106 16.66 22.29 -16.55
N GLU A 107 17.92 22.23 -17.02
CA GLU A 107 18.47 23.28 -17.88
C GLU A 107 17.73 23.34 -19.21
N ALA A 108 17.48 22.20 -19.85
CA ALA A 108 16.69 22.12 -21.09
C ALA A 108 15.29 22.70 -20.91
N SER A 109 14.62 22.35 -19.80
CA SER A 109 13.30 22.88 -19.45
C SER A 109 13.34 24.39 -19.23
N ARG A 110 14.36 24.94 -18.54
CA ARG A 110 14.56 26.39 -18.38
C ARG A 110 14.71 27.10 -19.72
N ASN A 111 15.48 26.55 -20.62
CA ASN A 111 15.69 27.12 -21.98
C ASN A 111 14.39 27.12 -22.80
N ASN A 112 13.62 26.04 -22.72
CA ASN A 112 12.31 25.94 -23.36
C ASN A 112 11.30 26.94 -22.77
N LEU A 113 11.29 27.14 -21.45
CA LEU A 113 10.42 28.10 -20.78
C LEU A 113 10.83 29.55 -21.07
N GLN A 114 12.14 29.85 -21.23
CA GLN A 114 12.61 31.17 -21.64
C GLN A 114 12.14 31.49 -23.05
N SER A 115 12.17 30.52 -23.97
CA SER A 115 11.64 30.71 -25.33
C SER A 115 10.15 30.94 -25.35
N LEU A 116 9.37 30.27 -24.46
CA LEU A 116 7.95 30.49 -24.28
C LEU A 116 7.66 31.86 -23.63
N ASP A 117 8.45 32.29 -22.67
CA ASP A 117 8.34 33.60 -22.02
C ASP A 117 8.57 34.75 -23.00
N SER A 118 9.61 34.64 -23.87
CA SER A 118 9.87 35.59 -24.94
C SER A 118 8.70 35.65 -25.95
N TRP A 119 8.12 34.51 -26.29
CA TRP A 119 6.97 34.43 -27.19
C TRP A 119 5.70 35.00 -26.52
N ALA A 120 5.45 34.74 -25.22
CA ALA A 120 4.33 35.28 -24.45
C ALA A 120 4.45 36.80 -24.29
N LYS A 121 5.64 37.33 -24.01
CA LYS A 121 5.91 38.76 -23.94
C LYS A 121 5.69 39.47 -25.28
N ALA A 122 6.09 38.83 -26.37
CA ALA A 122 5.85 39.34 -27.73
C ALA A 122 4.35 39.48 -28.04
N ARG A 123 3.49 38.74 -27.36
CA ARG A 123 2.03 38.77 -27.51
C ARG A 123 1.31 39.50 -26.37
N ASN A 124 2.03 40.23 -25.51
CA ASN A 124 1.49 40.93 -24.34
C ASN A 124 0.63 40.05 -23.39
N LEU A 125 0.97 38.78 -23.25
CA LEU A 125 0.32 37.89 -22.28
C LEU A 125 0.91 38.13 -20.88
N PRO A 126 0.10 38.37 -19.83
CA PRO A 126 0.59 38.62 -18.47
C PRO A 126 0.97 37.30 -17.76
N LEU A 127 1.97 36.60 -18.26
CA LEU A 127 2.47 35.34 -17.70
C LEU A 127 3.89 35.58 -17.14
N ASP A 128 4.05 35.49 -15.84
CA ASP A 128 5.38 35.49 -15.20
C ASP A 128 5.90 34.07 -15.09
N LEU A 129 6.44 33.57 -16.21
CA LEU A 129 7.00 32.20 -16.26
C LEU A 129 8.36 32.09 -15.52
N GLN A 130 9.10 33.21 -15.39
CA GLN A 130 10.43 33.21 -14.76
C GLN A 130 10.37 33.00 -13.25
N GLY A 131 9.42 33.63 -12.55
CA GLY A 131 9.23 33.45 -11.13
C GLY A 131 8.79 32.03 -10.74
N ILE A 132 7.97 31.41 -11.59
CA ILE A 132 7.50 30.03 -11.42
C ILE A 132 8.64 29.03 -11.65
N THR A 133 9.43 29.22 -12.70
CA THR A 133 10.53 28.33 -13.08
C THR A 133 11.62 28.28 -12.01
N GLY A 134 12.02 29.44 -11.44
CA GLY A 134 13.05 29.48 -10.40
C GLY A 134 12.65 28.73 -9.12
N ARG A 135 11.38 28.88 -8.70
CA ARG A 135 10.86 28.20 -7.49
C ARG A 135 10.73 26.68 -7.70
N ILE A 136 10.16 26.27 -8.85
CA ILE A 136 9.98 24.85 -9.16
C ILE A 136 11.32 24.15 -9.33
N SER A 137 12.28 24.75 -10.06
CA SER A 137 13.59 24.15 -10.26
C SER A 137 14.36 23.95 -8.95
N GLY A 138 14.39 24.95 -8.06
CA GLY A 138 15.07 24.83 -6.76
C GLY A 138 14.43 23.77 -5.85
N GLN A 139 13.10 23.66 -5.89
CA GLN A 139 12.37 22.69 -5.09
C GLN A 139 12.51 21.26 -5.64
N ILE A 140 12.52 21.09 -6.96
CA ILE A 140 12.82 19.81 -7.61
C ILE A 140 14.26 19.38 -7.29
N GLU A 141 15.24 20.26 -7.45
CA GLU A 141 16.65 19.96 -7.20
C GLU A 141 16.90 19.50 -5.75
N SER A 142 16.33 20.18 -4.77
CA SER A 142 16.43 19.80 -3.35
C SER A 142 15.74 18.46 -3.03
N GLN A 143 14.57 18.20 -3.62
CA GLN A 143 13.87 16.92 -3.45
C GLN A 143 14.61 15.76 -4.13
N LEU A 144 15.23 16.01 -5.27
CA LEU A 144 15.99 15.00 -6.00
C LEU A 144 17.28 14.62 -5.27
N GLN A 145 17.99 15.60 -4.67
CA GLN A 145 19.15 15.31 -3.82
C GLN A 145 18.74 14.45 -2.63
N THR A 146 17.58 14.72 -2.04
CA THR A 146 17.02 13.90 -0.94
C THR A 146 16.68 12.47 -1.42
N LEU A 147 16.05 12.34 -2.58
CA LEU A 147 15.72 11.05 -3.18
C LEU A 147 16.97 10.26 -3.57
N ALA A 148 18.00 10.94 -4.10
CA ALA A 148 19.29 10.34 -4.42
C ALA A 148 19.98 9.79 -3.15
N ALA A 149 20.01 10.58 -2.08
CA ALA A 149 20.57 10.14 -0.79
C ALA A 149 19.78 8.95 -0.22
N GLN A 150 18.46 8.94 -0.33
CA GLN A 150 17.62 7.84 0.10
C GLN A 150 17.83 6.59 -0.75
N ALA A 151 17.93 6.71 -2.08
CA ALA A 151 18.21 5.58 -2.97
C ALA A 151 19.58 4.96 -2.67
N LEU A 152 20.59 5.80 -2.42
CA LEU A 152 21.92 5.35 -2.02
C LEU A 152 21.90 4.66 -0.64
N SER A 153 21.19 5.22 0.33
CA SER A 153 21.04 4.62 1.65
C SER A 153 20.30 3.28 1.61
N PHE A 154 19.32 3.14 0.72
CA PHE A 154 18.62 1.89 0.45
C PHE A 154 19.55 0.85 -0.18
N ALA A 155 20.40 1.25 -1.13
CA ALA A 155 21.40 0.39 -1.74
C ALA A 155 22.47 -0.07 -0.73
N LEU A 156 22.92 0.82 0.17
CA LEU A 156 23.90 0.50 1.22
C LEU A 156 23.28 -0.27 2.39
N GLY A 157 21.98 -0.15 2.62
CA GLY A 157 21.21 -0.90 3.64
C GLY A 157 21.02 -2.39 3.32
N THR A 158 21.65 -2.91 2.26
CA THR A 158 21.43 -4.28 1.77
C THR A 158 21.76 -5.36 2.83
N VAL A 159 22.73 -5.13 3.71
CA VAL A 159 23.10 -6.13 4.75
C VAL A 159 22.02 -6.25 5.83
N SER A 160 21.52 -5.13 6.35
CA SER A 160 20.39 -5.16 7.30
C SER A 160 19.12 -5.68 6.63
N GLY A 161 18.88 -5.33 5.37
CA GLY A 161 17.79 -5.85 4.57
C GLY A 161 17.83 -7.36 4.35
N LEU A 162 19.02 -7.97 4.24
CA LEU A 162 19.17 -9.43 4.14
C LEU A 162 18.81 -10.13 5.46
N ILE A 163 19.21 -9.54 6.59
CA ILE A 163 18.85 -10.07 7.92
C ILE A 163 17.35 -9.99 8.13
N ASP A 164 16.75 -8.82 7.88
CA ASP A 164 15.31 -8.60 8.00
C ASP A 164 14.52 -9.48 7.04
N GLY A 165 14.96 -9.63 5.79
CA GLY A 165 14.38 -10.52 4.81
C GLY A 165 14.43 -11.99 5.25
N THR A 166 15.54 -12.43 5.83
CA THR A 166 15.67 -13.78 6.40
C THR A 166 14.72 -13.98 7.57
N LEU A 167 14.62 -13.00 8.48
CA LEU A 167 13.68 -13.05 9.60
C LEU A 167 12.23 -13.09 9.10
N VAL A 168 11.85 -12.28 8.11
CA VAL A 168 10.52 -12.29 7.49
C VAL A 168 10.22 -13.66 6.89
N LEU A 169 11.16 -14.29 6.18
CA LEU A 169 10.96 -15.62 5.60
C LEU A 169 10.79 -16.70 6.67
N VAL A 170 11.61 -16.65 7.74
CA VAL A 170 11.49 -17.59 8.87
C VAL A 170 10.16 -17.39 9.59
N LEU A 171 9.76 -16.16 9.85
CA LEU A 171 8.45 -15.85 10.46
C LEU A 171 7.29 -16.30 9.56
N ALA A 172 7.37 -16.06 8.26
CA ALA A 172 6.37 -16.51 7.29
C ALA A 172 6.27 -18.04 7.26
N PHE A 173 7.40 -18.76 7.37
CA PHE A 173 7.43 -20.22 7.49
C PHE A 173 6.64 -20.71 8.70
N TYR A 174 6.93 -20.15 9.87
CA TYR A 174 6.19 -20.52 11.08
C TYR A 174 4.72 -20.13 11.02
N MET A 175 4.41 -18.96 10.43
CA MET A 175 3.01 -18.52 10.23
C MET A 175 2.25 -19.43 9.25
N LEU A 176 2.90 -19.94 8.20
CA LEU A 176 2.29 -20.90 7.27
C LEU A 176 2.04 -22.26 7.93
N LEU A 177 2.96 -22.71 8.81
CA LEU A 177 2.81 -24.01 9.51
C LEU A 177 1.82 -23.94 10.66
N TYR A 178 1.91 -22.90 11.48
CA TYR A 178 1.23 -22.81 12.77
C TYR A 178 0.23 -21.65 12.87
N GLY A 179 0.05 -20.86 11.82
CA GLY A 179 -0.78 -19.66 11.84
C GLY A 179 -2.23 -19.93 12.23
N ASP A 180 -2.81 -21.04 11.78
CA ASP A 180 -4.17 -21.41 12.17
C ASP A 180 -4.29 -21.69 13.69
N ARG A 181 -3.25 -22.28 14.32
CA ARG A 181 -3.23 -22.52 15.78
C ARG A 181 -3.07 -21.21 16.55
N LEU A 182 -2.14 -20.37 16.12
CA LEU A 182 -1.92 -19.05 16.72
C LEU A 182 -3.17 -18.19 16.63
N TRP A 183 -3.80 -18.19 15.48
CA TRP A 183 -5.02 -17.43 15.23
C TRP A 183 -6.20 -17.91 16.10
N ASN A 184 -6.41 -19.22 16.16
CA ASN A 184 -7.46 -19.80 17.01
C ASN A 184 -7.20 -19.50 18.49
N GLY A 185 -5.94 -19.54 18.94
CA GLY A 185 -5.55 -19.15 20.29
C GLY A 185 -5.87 -17.68 20.60
N LEU A 186 -5.61 -16.76 19.64
CA LEU A 186 -5.93 -15.34 19.82
C LEU A 186 -7.44 -15.07 19.84
N ILE A 187 -8.20 -15.74 18.97
CA ILE A 187 -9.67 -15.57 18.89
C ILE A 187 -10.36 -16.08 20.16
N GLN A 188 -9.83 -17.10 20.83
CA GLN A 188 -10.41 -17.63 22.06
C GLN A 188 -10.49 -16.60 23.21
N PHE A 189 -9.67 -15.55 23.21
CA PHE A 189 -9.79 -14.44 24.15
C PHE A 189 -10.98 -13.51 23.87
N LEU A 190 -11.59 -13.62 22.69
CA LEU A 190 -12.75 -12.82 22.31
C LEU A 190 -14.05 -13.61 22.48
N PRO A 191 -15.15 -12.96 22.86
CA PRO A 191 -16.47 -13.62 22.85
C PRO A 191 -16.77 -14.22 21.48
N PRO A 192 -17.33 -15.43 21.39
CA PRO A 192 -17.53 -16.15 20.11
C PRO A 192 -18.31 -15.36 19.06
N HIS A 193 -19.27 -14.52 19.50
CA HIS A 193 -20.08 -13.68 18.61
C HIS A 193 -19.26 -12.55 17.93
N ILE A 194 -18.07 -12.23 18.43
CA ILE A 194 -17.14 -11.26 17.83
C ILE A 194 -15.99 -12.02 17.16
N GLY A 195 -15.38 -12.98 17.84
CA GLY A 195 -14.16 -13.67 17.39
C GLY A 195 -14.36 -14.43 16.09
N ILE A 196 -15.48 -15.16 15.95
CA ILE A 196 -15.75 -15.95 14.74
C ILE A 196 -15.93 -15.05 13.50
N PRO A 197 -16.83 -14.03 13.51
CA PRO A 197 -16.96 -13.11 12.38
C PRO A 197 -15.66 -12.36 12.06
N LEU A 198 -14.94 -11.91 13.08
CA LEU A 198 -13.64 -11.22 12.91
C LEU A 198 -12.64 -12.12 12.19
N GLY A 199 -12.51 -13.38 12.60
CA GLY A 199 -11.59 -14.32 12.01
C GLY A 199 -11.86 -14.60 10.53
N ILE A 200 -13.14 -14.81 10.20
CA ILE A 200 -13.58 -15.03 8.82
C ILE A 200 -13.33 -13.77 7.99
N SER A 201 -13.79 -12.61 8.46
CA SER A 201 -13.64 -11.33 7.76
C SER A 201 -12.18 -10.97 7.54
N LEU A 202 -11.32 -11.13 8.54
CA LEU A 202 -9.89 -10.83 8.41
C LEU A 202 -9.24 -11.72 7.35
N ARG A 203 -9.44 -13.03 7.45
CA ARG A 203 -8.85 -13.97 6.49
C ARG A 203 -9.26 -13.66 5.06
N LEU A 204 -10.55 -13.45 4.81
CA LEU A 204 -11.09 -13.17 3.47
C LEU A 204 -10.59 -11.82 2.95
N ASN A 205 -10.67 -10.78 3.79
CA ASN A 205 -10.28 -9.43 3.39
C ASN A 205 -8.78 -9.35 3.10
N PHE A 206 -7.92 -9.86 3.96
CA PHE A 206 -6.48 -9.80 3.74
C PHE A 206 -6.04 -10.64 2.54
N GLN A 207 -6.50 -11.89 2.45
CA GLN A 207 -6.08 -12.78 1.36
C GLN A 207 -6.51 -12.24 0.00
N ASN A 208 -7.79 -11.90 -0.16
CA ASN A 208 -8.31 -11.42 -1.44
C ASN A 208 -7.68 -10.09 -1.83
N PHE A 209 -7.53 -9.17 -0.87
CA PHE A 209 -6.93 -7.86 -1.11
C PHE A 209 -5.48 -7.99 -1.60
N PHE A 210 -4.62 -8.67 -0.85
CA PHE A 210 -3.20 -8.73 -1.20
C PHE A 210 -2.93 -9.51 -2.48
N ILE A 211 -3.67 -10.61 -2.73
CA ILE A 211 -3.54 -11.34 -4.00
C ILE A 211 -3.96 -10.46 -5.16
N SER A 212 -5.12 -9.80 -5.06
CA SER A 212 -5.60 -8.91 -6.12
C SER A 212 -4.65 -7.75 -6.36
N GLN A 213 -4.17 -7.11 -5.28
CA GLN A 213 -3.27 -5.96 -5.38
C GLN A 213 -1.92 -6.33 -5.99
N LEU A 214 -1.35 -7.48 -5.60
CA LEU A 214 -0.11 -7.99 -6.20
C LEU A 214 -0.28 -8.28 -7.69
N LEU A 215 -1.36 -8.98 -8.07
CA LEU A 215 -1.63 -9.31 -9.47
C LEU A 215 -1.86 -8.04 -10.32
N LEU A 216 -2.55 -7.04 -9.77
CA LEU A 216 -2.75 -5.75 -10.46
C LEU A 216 -1.43 -4.97 -10.61
N ALA A 217 -0.58 -4.97 -9.59
CA ALA A 217 0.75 -4.36 -9.65
C ALA A 217 1.65 -5.04 -10.70
N VAL A 218 1.67 -6.38 -10.71
CA VAL A 218 2.40 -7.17 -11.72
C VAL A 218 1.84 -6.91 -13.12
N PHE A 219 0.53 -6.87 -13.29
CA PHE A 219 -0.10 -6.56 -14.57
C PHE A 219 0.31 -5.18 -15.07
N MET A 220 0.20 -4.14 -14.24
CA MET A 220 0.57 -2.78 -14.63
C MET A 220 2.04 -2.69 -15.04
N THR A 221 2.94 -3.28 -14.25
CA THR A 221 4.36 -3.34 -14.58
C THR A 221 4.60 -4.06 -15.90
N ALA A 222 4.03 -5.26 -16.07
CA ALA A 222 4.23 -6.09 -17.25
C ALA A 222 3.70 -5.45 -18.53
N VAL A 223 2.62 -4.69 -18.46
CA VAL A 223 2.04 -4.00 -19.62
C VAL A 223 2.75 -2.68 -19.90
N LEU A 224 3.15 -1.92 -18.88
CA LEU A 224 3.82 -0.64 -19.08
C LEU A 224 5.25 -0.79 -19.59
N ILE A 225 5.98 -1.85 -19.23
CA ILE A 225 7.34 -2.09 -19.76
C ILE A 225 7.36 -2.08 -21.29
N PRO A 226 6.61 -2.94 -22.02
CA PRO A 226 6.66 -2.94 -23.48
C PRO A 226 6.12 -1.64 -24.08
N ILE A 227 5.11 -1.01 -23.48
CA ILE A 227 4.61 0.30 -23.94
C ILE A 227 5.71 1.36 -23.86
N PHE A 228 6.42 1.45 -22.75
CA PHE A 228 7.49 2.41 -22.55
C PHE A 228 8.70 2.12 -23.43
N LEU A 229 9.01 0.85 -23.70
CA LEU A 229 10.05 0.46 -24.65
C LEU A 229 9.70 0.87 -26.08
N VAL A 230 8.47 0.67 -26.54
CA VAL A 230 8.00 1.09 -27.86
C VAL A 230 8.03 2.61 -28.00
N LEU A 231 7.63 3.34 -26.96
CA LEU A 231 7.72 4.80 -26.90
C LEU A 231 9.17 5.33 -26.75
N LYS A 232 10.16 4.42 -26.61
CA LYS A 232 11.58 4.77 -26.39
C LYS A 232 11.78 5.64 -25.14
N VAL A 233 10.99 5.39 -24.11
CA VAL A 233 11.10 6.09 -22.82
C VAL A 233 12.45 5.75 -22.20
N PRO A 234 13.27 6.74 -21.80
CA PRO A 234 14.46 6.46 -21.01
C PRO A 234 14.05 5.85 -19.66
N PHE A 235 14.83 4.88 -19.17
CA PHE A 235 14.53 4.21 -17.90
C PHE A 235 13.17 3.51 -17.85
N ALA A 236 12.72 2.95 -18.99
CA ALA A 236 11.40 2.33 -19.15
C ALA A 236 11.06 1.30 -18.03
N LEU A 237 12.04 0.46 -17.67
CA LEU A 237 11.87 -0.54 -16.62
C LEU A 237 11.69 0.10 -15.24
N LEU A 238 12.54 1.09 -14.90
CA LEU A 238 12.45 1.81 -13.63
C LEU A 238 11.08 2.49 -13.48
N PHE A 239 10.64 3.22 -14.50
CA PHE A 239 9.39 3.96 -14.47
C PHE A 239 8.16 3.03 -14.41
N ALA A 240 8.16 1.93 -15.17
CA ALA A 240 7.10 0.95 -15.11
C ALA A 240 7.01 0.27 -13.74
N LEU A 241 8.16 -0.04 -13.12
CA LEU A 241 8.22 -0.60 -11.77
C LEU A 241 7.78 0.41 -10.71
N VAL A 242 8.18 1.68 -10.83
CA VAL A 242 7.71 2.74 -9.91
C VAL A 242 6.19 2.84 -9.92
N ILE A 243 5.57 2.84 -11.11
CA ILE A 243 4.11 2.85 -11.23
C ILE A 243 3.52 1.56 -10.64
N GLY A 244 4.07 0.39 -10.98
CA GLY A 244 3.58 -0.90 -10.48
C GLY A 244 3.72 -1.06 -8.96
N ILE A 245 4.81 -0.60 -8.35
CA ILE A 245 4.99 -0.61 -6.89
C ILE A 245 4.03 0.40 -6.23
N ALA A 246 3.86 1.58 -6.84
CA ALA A 246 2.93 2.57 -6.34
C ALA A 246 1.48 2.01 -6.30
N GLU A 247 1.13 1.08 -7.21
CA GLU A 247 -0.16 0.37 -7.19
C GLU A 247 -0.45 -0.34 -5.85
N LEU A 248 0.56 -0.70 -5.08
CA LEU A 248 0.35 -1.31 -3.75
C LEU A 248 -0.39 -0.37 -2.80
N ILE A 249 -0.39 0.93 -3.07
CA ILE A 249 -1.21 1.93 -2.37
C ILE A 249 -2.55 2.06 -3.12
N PRO A 250 -3.65 1.54 -2.57
CA PRO A 250 -4.93 1.56 -3.26
C PRO A 250 -5.42 2.98 -3.55
N PHE A 251 -6.06 3.19 -4.70
CA PHE A 251 -6.71 4.42 -5.17
C PHE A 251 -5.78 5.60 -5.47
N ILE A 252 -4.70 5.78 -4.72
CA ILE A 252 -3.82 6.96 -4.83
C ILE A 252 -2.52 6.59 -5.54
N GLY A 253 -2.01 5.37 -5.34
CA GLY A 253 -0.67 4.98 -5.74
C GLY A 253 -0.42 5.10 -7.24
N ALA A 254 -1.32 4.58 -8.06
CA ALA A 254 -1.21 4.66 -9.51
C ALA A 254 -1.18 6.11 -10.00
N THR A 255 -2.11 6.94 -9.52
CA THR A 255 -2.18 8.35 -9.88
C THR A 255 -0.89 9.08 -9.51
N LEU A 256 -0.34 8.82 -8.31
CA LEU A 256 0.93 9.38 -7.88
C LEU A 256 2.10 8.85 -8.72
N GLY A 257 2.14 7.56 -9.01
CA GLY A 257 3.19 6.94 -9.82
C GLY A 257 3.18 7.46 -11.26
N ILE A 258 2.01 7.47 -11.92
CA ILE A 258 1.86 7.99 -13.27
C ILE A 258 2.17 9.50 -13.30
N GLY A 259 1.67 10.26 -12.33
CA GLY A 259 1.92 11.69 -12.22
C GLY A 259 3.40 12.00 -12.04
N LEU A 260 4.10 11.28 -11.15
CA LEU A 260 5.55 11.43 -10.93
C LEU A 260 6.35 11.16 -12.19
N VAL A 261 6.10 10.02 -12.85
CA VAL A 261 6.83 9.64 -14.08
C VAL A 261 6.54 10.63 -15.21
N THR A 262 5.28 11.02 -15.40
CA THR A 262 4.91 12.01 -16.42
C THR A 262 5.56 13.36 -16.14
N LEU A 263 5.60 13.81 -14.88
CA LEU A 263 6.23 15.08 -14.48
C LEU A 263 7.74 15.05 -14.73
N LEU A 264 8.42 13.93 -14.44
CA LEU A 264 9.85 13.79 -14.71
C LEU A 264 10.15 13.85 -16.22
N LEU A 265 9.35 13.17 -17.03
CA LEU A 265 9.50 13.18 -18.48
C LEU A 265 9.15 14.54 -19.11
N LEU A 266 8.26 15.30 -18.48
CA LEU A 266 7.91 16.65 -18.91
C LEU A 266 9.13 17.59 -18.89
N LEU A 267 10.09 17.36 -18.00
CA LEU A 267 11.35 18.11 -17.96
C LEU A 267 12.23 17.83 -19.18
N GLN A 268 12.09 16.65 -19.79
CA GLN A 268 12.87 16.22 -20.94
C GLN A 268 12.17 16.58 -22.26
N ASP A 269 10.95 16.09 -22.45
CA ASP A 269 10.17 16.23 -23.67
C ASP A 269 8.67 16.19 -23.39
N VAL A 270 7.95 17.26 -23.77
CA VAL A 270 6.51 17.41 -23.56
C VAL A 270 5.70 16.34 -24.31
N GLY A 271 6.13 16.02 -25.54
CA GLY A 271 5.46 15.04 -26.39
C GLY A 271 5.56 13.63 -25.80
N LEU A 272 6.77 13.24 -25.37
CA LEU A 272 7.01 11.96 -24.71
C LEU A 272 6.23 11.85 -23.39
N ALA A 273 6.25 12.89 -22.57
CA ALA A 273 5.49 12.94 -21.32
C ALA A 273 3.98 12.77 -21.55
N ALA A 274 3.44 13.45 -22.59
CA ALA A 274 2.04 13.31 -22.95
C ALA A 274 1.68 11.87 -23.38
N TRP A 275 2.50 11.25 -24.23
CA TRP A 275 2.27 9.85 -24.64
C TRP A 275 2.37 8.87 -23.49
N VAL A 276 3.32 9.05 -22.58
CA VAL A 276 3.47 8.22 -21.38
C VAL A 276 2.29 8.42 -20.44
N GLY A 277 1.92 9.66 -20.14
CA GLY A 277 0.78 9.98 -19.28
C GLY A 277 -0.53 9.42 -19.82
N VAL A 278 -0.80 9.60 -21.13
CA VAL A 278 -2.00 9.08 -21.78
C VAL A 278 -2.03 7.55 -21.78
N SER A 279 -0.95 6.91 -22.22
CA SER A 279 -0.88 5.44 -22.29
C SER A 279 -1.00 4.79 -20.92
N ALA A 280 -0.31 5.31 -19.91
CA ALA A 280 -0.39 4.81 -18.55
C ALA A 280 -1.79 5.03 -17.94
N THR A 281 -2.43 6.19 -18.20
CA THR A 281 -3.81 6.46 -17.77
C THR A 281 -4.81 5.54 -18.46
N ILE A 282 -4.66 5.24 -19.74
CA ILE A 282 -5.51 4.27 -20.43
C ILE A 282 -5.38 2.89 -19.78
N MET A 283 -4.16 2.44 -19.50
CA MET A 283 -3.95 1.15 -18.82
C MET A 283 -4.51 1.16 -17.40
N GLN A 284 -4.43 2.29 -16.70
CA GLN A 284 -5.08 2.47 -15.40
C GLN A 284 -6.61 2.34 -15.51
N GLN A 285 -7.24 2.92 -16.53
CA GLN A 285 -8.68 2.76 -16.76
C GLN A 285 -9.06 1.31 -17.08
N VAL A 286 -8.25 0.60 -17.85
CA VAL A 286 -8.44 -0.84 -18.12
C VAL A 286 -8.34 -1.63 -16.80
N ARG A 287 -7.34 -1.32 -15.99
CA ARG A 287 -7.15 -1.94 -14.67
C ARG A 287 -8.36 -1.69 -13.77
N ASP A 288 -8.82 -0.44 -13.65
CA ASP A 288 -9.87 -0.05 -12.71
C ASP A 288 -11.27 -0.53 -13.12
N ASN A 289 -11.56 -0.51 -14.43
CA ASN A 289 -12.89 -0.83 -14.92
C ASN A 289 -13.06 -2.30 -15.37
N VAL A 290 -11.96 -3.02 -15.66
CA VAL A 290 -12.03 -4.39 -16.17
C VAL A 290 -11.42 -5.40 -15.22
N LEU A 291 -10.20 -5.17 -14.74
CA LEU A 291 -9.45 -6.15 -13.95
C LEU A 291 -9.81 -6.10 -12.48
N ALA A 292 -9.82 -4.92 -11.88
CA ALA A 292 -10.11 -4.77 -10.46
C ALA A 292 -11.49 -5.34 -10.06
N PRO A 293 -12.60 -5.09 -10.79
CA PRO A 293 -13.90 -5.68 -10.45
C PRO A 293 -13.90 -7.20 -10.55
N ARG A 294 -13.17 -7.78 -11.53
CA ARG A 294 -13.10 -9.22 -11.71
C ARG A 294 -12.25 -9.92 -10.65
N MET A 295 -11.23 -9.24 -10.15
CA MET A 295 -10.28 -9.82 -9.20
C MET A 295 -10.66 -9.55 -7.75
N MET A 296 -11.14 -8.36 -7.44
CA MET A 296 -11.54 -7.97 -6.09
C MET A 296 -12.98 -8.39 -5.73
N GLY A 297 -13.84 -8.71 -6.72
CA GLY A 297 -15.23 -9.09 -6.49
C GLY A 297 -16.01 -8.00 -5.73
N SER A 298 -16.90 -8.42 -4.80
CA SER A 298 -17.69 -7.52 -3.95
C SER A 298 -16.89 -6.83 -2.83
N PHE A 299 -15.57 -6.85 -2.90
CA PHE A 299 -14.65 -6.27 -1.92
C PHE A 299 -14.85 -4.75 -1.70
N THR A 300 -15.48 -4.10 -2.67
CA THR A 300 -15.67 -2.64 -2.73
C THR A 300 -16.92 -2.12 -1.99
N GLY A 301 -17.50 -2.89 -1.08
CA GLY A 301 -18.59 -2.40 -0.23
C GLY A 301 -18.20 -1.26 0.74
N LEU A 302 -16.92 -0.87 0.77
CA LEU A 302 -16.45 0.27 1.57
C LEU A 302 -16.74 1.60 0.85
N ASN A 303 -17.26 2.56 1.61
CA ASN A 303 -17.39 3.93 1.11
C ASN A 303 -15.98 4.53 0.84
N PRO A 304 -15.76 5.19 -0.31
CA PRO A 304 -14.48 5.84 -0.63
C PRO A 304 -13.96 6.78 0.47
N ILE A 305 -14.85 7.46 1.19
CA ILE A 305 -14.48 8.31 2.33
C ILE A 305 -13.86 7.48 3.46
N VAL A 306 -14.42 6.31 3.76
CA VAL A 306 -13.89 5.40 4.79
C VAL A 306 -12.50 4.90 4.39
N ILE A 307 -12.31 4.59 3.10
CA ILE A 307 -11.01 4.18 2.58
C ILE A 307 -9.99 5.30 2.75
N LEU A 308 -10.33 6.54 2.36
CA LEU A 308 -9.45 7.68 2.49
C LEU A 308 -9.06 7.93 3.97
N ILE A 309 -10.04 7.90 4.88
CA ILE A 309 -9.79 8.02 6.32
C ILE A 309 -8.89 6.91 6.81
N ALA A 310 -9.15 5.65 6.41
CA ALA A 310 -8.32 4.51 6.80
C ALA A 310 -6.88 4.66 6.31
N LEU A 311 -6.66 5.13 5.07
CA LEU A 311 -5.33 5.40 4.51
C LEU A 311 -4.59 6.49 5.30
N LEU A 312 -5.26 7.61 5.62
CA LEU A 312 -4.68 8.71 6.41
C LEU A 312 -4.32 8.26 7.83
N VAL A 313 -5.22 7.53 8.50
CA VAL A 313 -4.97 6.96 9.83
C VAL A 313 -3.83 5.93 9.75
N GLY A 314 -3.84 5.05 8.76
CA GLY A 314 -2.79 4.07 8.54
C GLY A 314 -1.43 4.72 8.36
N LEU A 315 -1.35 5.77 7.53
CA LEU A 315 -0.13 6.55 7.31
C LEU A 315 0.40 7.16 8.62
N GLN A 316 -0.49 7.71 9.44
CA GLN A 316 -0.13 8.35 10.70
C GLN A 316 0.34 7.34 11.77
N VAL A 317 -0.24 6.14 11.79
CA VAL A 317 0.03 5.12 12.81
C VAL A 317 1.25 4.28 12.47
N ALA A 318 1.37 3.80 11.24
CA ALA A 318 2.38 2.82 10.83
C ALA A 318 3.03 3.16 9.48
N GLY A 319 3.04 4.43 9.08
CA GLY A 319 3.69 4.90 7.86
C GLY A 319 3.22 4.14 6.62
N PHE A 320 4.17 3.77 5.76
CA PHE A 320 3.88 3.06 4.51
C PHE A 320 3.16 1.72 4.74
N LEU A 321 3.60 0.93 5.73
CA LEU A 321 2.94 -0.33 6.07
C LEU A 321 1.48 -0.12 6.49
N GLY A 322 1.22 0.94 7.28
CA GLY A 322 -0.14 1.31 7.69
C GLY A 322 -1.04 1.61 6.50
N VAL A 323 -0.55 2.31 5.48
CA VAL A 323 -1.28 2.57 4.24
C VAL A 323 -1.63 1.27 3.51
N VAL A 324 -0.67 0.37 3.39
CA VAL A 324 -0.84 -0.93 2.69
C VAL A 324 -1.89 -1.81 3.37
N VAL A 325 -1.94 -1.82 4.71
CA VAL A 325 -2.91 -2.65 5.47
C VAL A 325 -4.22 -1.93 5.80
N ALA A 326 -4.33 -0.63 5.55
CA ALA A 326 -5.50 0.18 5.93
C ALA A 326 -6.81 -0.35 5.34
N VAL A 327 -6.81 -0.65 4.04
CA VAL A 327 -8.02 -1.12 3.34
C VAL A 327 -8.49 -2.49 3.82
N PRO A 328 -7.62 -3.52 3.93
CA PRO A 328 -8.05 -4.81 4.47
C PRO A 328 -8.48 -4.74 5.95
N ILE A 329 -7.89 -3.85 6.75
CA ILE A 329 -8.34 -3.62 8.13
C ILE A 329 -9.74 -3.00 8.13
N ALA A 330 -9.97 -1.93 7.36
CA ALA A 330 -11.28 -1.30 7.25
C ALA A 330 -12.35 -2.28 6.74
N GLY A 331 -12.01 -3.10 5.74
CA GLY A 331 -12.86 -4.18 5.24
C GLY A 331 -13.18 -5.23 6.30
N THR A 332 -12.20 -5.60 7.12
CA THR A 332 -12.37 -6.54 8.22
C THR A 332 -13.31 -5.99 9.30
N ILE A 333 -13.13 -4.74 9.69
CA ILE A 333 -14.00 -4.06 10.66
C ILE A 333 -15.44 -4.05 10.14
N LYS A 334 -15.64 -3.60 8.90
CA LYS A 334 -16.98 -3.57 8.28
C LYS A 334 -17.59 -4.97 8.20
N GLY A 335 -16.88 -5.96 7.65
CA GLY A 335 -17.38 -7.31 7.52
C GLY A 335 -17.75 -7.96 8.86
N THR A 336 -16.98 -7.64 9.91
CA THR A 336 -17.31 -8.09 11.28
C THR A 336 -18.58 -7.43 11.79
N LEU A 337 -18.72 -6.11 11.62
CA LEU A 337 -19.91 -5.37 12.03
C LEU A 337 -21.15 -5.84 11.26
N ASP A 338 -21.05 -5.99 9.95
CA ASP A 338 -22.17 -6.47 9.11
C ASP A 338 -22.63 -7.87 9.54
N ALA A 339 -21.70 -8.77 9.87
CA ALA A 339 -22.03 -10.10 10.38
C ALA A 339 -22.68 -10.07 11.76
N MET A 340 -22.27 -9.14 12.63
CA MET A 340 -22.85 -8.99 13.97
C MET A 340 -24.25 -8.33 13.95
N TYR A 341 -24.47 -7.35 13.09
CA TYR A 341 -25.72 -6.59 13.03
C TYR A 341 -26.70 -7.22 12.03
N GLY A 342 -26.24 -7.82 10.93
CA GLY A 342 -27.08 -8.52 9.95
C GLY A 342 -27.85 -9.70 10.55
N THR A 343 -27.25 -10.41 11.51
CA THR A 343 -27.94 -11.49 12.26
C THR A 343 -29.07 -10.96 13.14
N LYS A 344 -28.99 -9.72 13.62
CA LYS A 344 -30.07 -9.09 14.42
C LYS A 344 -31.24 -8.65 13.56
N GLN A 345 -31.03 -8.22 12.33
CA GLN A 345 -32.13 -7.82 11.43
C GLN A 345 -32.97 -9.01 10.96
N THR A 346 -32.33 -10.14 10.64
CA THR A 346 -33.07 -11.39 10.33
C THR A 346 -33.84 -11.97 11.51
N ALA A 347 -33.32 -11.87 12.73
CA ALA A 347 -34.02 -12.29 13.92
C ALA A 347 -35.18 -11.33 14.29
N GLY A 348 -35.06 -10.02 14.04
CA GLY A 348 -36.12 -9.03 14.25
C GLY A 348 -37.29 -9.20 13.29
N VAL A 349 -37.01 -9.48 12.01
CA VAL A 349 -38.05 -9.71 10.99
C VAL A 349 -38.78 -11.04 11.21
N ALA A 350 -38.07 -12.07 11.72
CA ALA A 350 -38.70 -13.37 12.04
C ALA A 350 -39.67 -13.28 13.26
N THR A 351 -39.45 -12.33 14.16
CA THR A 351 -40.34 -12.11 15.34
C THR A 351 -41.57 -11.28 15.01
N GLU A 352 -41.56 -10.51 13.94
CA GLU A 352 -42.71 -9.70 13.48
C GLU A 352 -43.69 -10.45 12.57
N ILE A 353 -43.32 -11.62 12.03
CA ILE A 353 -44.13 -12.41 11.08
C ILE A 353 -44.96 -13.50 11.79
N VAL A 354 -44.87 -13.66 13.10
CA VAL A 354 -45.80 -14.57 13.81
C VAL A 354 -47.09 -13.81 14.13
N PRO A 355 -48.21 -14.09 13.41
CA PRO A 355 -49.47 -13.45 13.74
C PRO A 355 -49.94 -13.96 15.11
N ARG A 356 -50.13 -13.02 16.04
CA ARG A 356 -50.89 -13.26 17.28
C ARG A 356 -52.36 -13.52 16.92
N ASN A 357 -52.68 -14.73 16.52
CA ASN A 357 -54.03 -15.22 16.47
C ASN A 357 -54.00 -16.75 16.52
N LEU A 358 -54.14 -17.29 17.73
CA LEU A 358 -54.92 -18.48 18.06
C LEU A 358 -55.18 -18.46 19.56
#